data_590130ce8b48e905c54431a3f7d322dd
#
_entry.id   590130ce8b48e905c54431a3f7d322dd
#
_cell.length_a   1.000
_cell.length_b   1.000
_cell.length_c   1.000
_cell.angle_alpha   90.00
_cell.angle_beta   90.00
_cell.angle_gamma   90.00
#
_symmetry.space_group_name_H-M   'P 1'
#
loop_
_entity.id
_entity.type
_entity.pdbx_description
1 polymer ?
#
loop_
_entity_poly.entity_id
_entity_poly.type
_entity_poly.pdbx_seq_one_letter_code
_entity_poly.pdbx_strand_id
1 'polypeptide(L)'
;MSLAPRKKEDSGSRVSMYIPWSYPAESSRELYELNNRFSAMWEVRRVLYPRYEEMAGDPQSFMQGIDGTLELFHRDWEPFRDTVHEISGHPVKFSERIDSGGHISRIDDMMLEDTDTLLILSLDHQLTNQLPTQEEIDAVQRWLRRDGTRLILCPHHEVGVSEDPAIREKEYKHHGDRLVGRQQRFGGFGRALMNSLDIPVENRYGLNPARTSDNKKPAPLSIAKDLDEPGWLQGVETFNTHSHLPHFALTTNDEKRIKVLAKQKINLKHPHPFTDEGNREFNAFLWLPPEDKRAGDVLIADATLWANTFGGDSSLQRLWKNLFG
;
A
#
# COMPACT_ATOMS: atom_id res chain seq x y z
N MET A 1 4.37 -22.94 22.38
CA MET A 1 3.95 -24.16 21.64
C MET A 1 4.49 -24.03 20.22
N SER A 2 5.27 -25.00 19.74
CA SER A 2 5.69 -25.04 18.33
C SER A 2 4.48 -25.48 17.51
N LEU A 3 4.03 -24.62 16.60
CA LEU A 3 2.99 -24.99 15.62
C LEU A 3 3.54 -26.12 14.75
N ALA A 4 2.80 -27.21 14.63
CA ALA A 4 3.23 -28.36 13.85
C ALA A 4 3.38 -27.99 12.36
N PRO A 5 4.40 -28.54 11.65
CA PRO A 5 4.53 -28.30 10.23
C PRO A 5 3.32 -28.85 9.48
N ARG A 6 2.82 -28.07 8.54
CA ARG A 6 1.65 -28.38 7.70
C ARG A 6 1.86 -29.64 6.85
N LYS A 7 0.84 -30.44 6.67
CA LYS A 7 0.84 -31.53 5.69
C LYS A 7 0.86 -30.93 4.27
N LYS A 8 1.72 -31.49 3.42
CA LYS A 8 2.01 -31.07 2.04
C LYS A 8 0.88 -31.28 1.00
N GLU A 9 -0.35 -31.58 1.44
CA GLU A 9 -1.48 -31.97 0.57
C GLU A 9 -2.32 -30.80 0.06
N ASP A 10 -2.06 -29.57 0.52
CA ASP A 10 -2.82 -28.35 0.17
C ASP A 10 -1.88 -27.40 -0.58
N SER A 11 -1.88 -27.47 -1.92
CA SER A 11 -0.85 -26.88 -2.77
C SER A 11 -1.03 -25.38 -3.09
N GLY A 12 -2.04 -24.70 -2.53
CA GLY A 12 -2.29 -23.28 -2.81
C GLY A 12 -1.90 -22.34 -1.68
N SER A 13 -1.46 -21.14 -2.01
CA SER A 13 -1.15 -20.08 -1.02
C SER A 13 -2.43 -19.56 -0.35
N ARG A 14 -2.48 -19.56 0.98
CA ARG A 14 -3.58 -18.97 1.75
C ARG A 14 -3.25 -17.53 2.10
N VAL A 15 -4.03 -16.62 1.57
CA VAL A 15 -3.80 -15.19 1.66
C VAL A 15 -4.77 -14.55 2.65
N SER A 16 -4.23 -13.80 3.61
CA SER A 16 -4.99 -12.90 4.46
C SER A 16 -4.67 -11.46 4.09
N MET A 17 -5.70 -10.70 3.71
CA MET A 17 -5.64 -9.28 3.40
C MET A 17 -6.16 -8.49 4.60
N TYR A 18 -5.35 -7.62 5.15
CA TYR A 18 -5.63 -6.85 6.34
C TYR A 18 -5.55 -5.35 6.08
N ILE A 19 -6.60 -4.63 6.46
CA ILE A 19 -6.67 -3.18 6.36
C ILE A 19 -6.61 -2.59 7.77
N PRO A 20 -5.49 -1.96 8.18
CA PRO A 20 -5.30 -1.48 9.55
C PRO A 20 -5.95 -0.13 9.81
N TRP A 21 -7.11 0.13 9.27
CA TRP A 21 -7.87 1.34 9.56
C TRP A 21 -9.00 1.11 10.55
N SER A 22 -9.57 2.18 11.07
CA SER A 22 -10.84 2.18 11.76
C SER A 22 -11.89 2.79 10.85
N TYR A 23 -12.77 1.99 10.24
CA TYR A 23 -13.82 2.49 9.36
C TYR A 23 -14.64 3.61 10.02
N PRO A 24 -15.13 3.47 11.29
CA PRO A 24 -15.83 4.56 11.96
C PRO A 24 -14.98 5.81 12.15
N ALA A 25 -13.69 5.67 12.47
CA ALA A 25 -12.82 6.83 12.65
C ALA A 25 -12.46 7.50 11.33
N GLU A 26 -12.38 6.74 10.24
CA GLU A 26 -12.15 7.28 8.90
C GLU A 26 -13.39 8.00 8.36
N SER A 27 -14.60 7.50 8.63
CA SER A 27 -15.85 8.04 8.09
C SER A 27 -16.50 9.13 8.94
N SER A 28 -16.24 9.20 10.25
CA SER A 28 -17.02 10.01 11.21
C SER A 28 -16.43 11.38 11.56
N ARG A 29 -15.36 11.82 10.90
CA ARG A 29 -14.69 13.07 11.26
C ARG A 29 -15.25 14.30 10.55
N GLU A 30 -15.00 15.49 11.14
CA GLU A 30 -15.45 16.75 10.56
C GLU A 30 -14.88 16.98 9.15
N LEU A 31 -15.66 17.66 8.30
CA LEU A 31 -15.34 17.98 6.90
C LEU A 31 -13.91 18.50 6.69
N TYR A 32 -13.47 19.32 7.60
CA TYR A 32 -12.15 19.92 7.61
C TYR A 32 -11.02 18.89 7.80
N GLU A 33 -11.21 17.91 8.66
CA GLU A 33 -10.23 16.84 8.87
C GLU A 33 -10.26 15.83 7.73
N LEU A 34 -11.41 15.63 7.13
CA LEU A 34 -11.60 14.73 6.00
C LEU A 34 -10.93 15.21 4.73
N ASN A 35 -10.93 16.53 4.48
CA ASN A 35 -10.18 17.11 3.37
C ASN A 35 -8.66 16.85 3.45
N ASN A 36 -8.13 16.65 4.64
CA ASN A 36 -6.72 16.31 4.83
C ASN A 36 -6.44 14.81 4.76
N ARG A 37 -7.46 13.97 4.91
CA ARG A 37 -7.31 12.53 5.01
C ARG A 37 -7.45 11.82 3.69
N PHE A 38 -8.33 12.31 2.88
CA PHE A 38 -8.83 11.60 1.71
C PHE A 38 -8.76 12.44 0.45
N SER A 39 -7.63 13.06 0.20
CA SER A 39 -7.47 13.79 -1.06
C SER A 39 -7.64 12.89 -2.27
N ALA A 40 -7.16 11.65 -2.22
CA ALA A 40 -7.40 10.67 -3.26
C ALA A 40 -8.88 10.31 -3.37
N MET A 41 -9.58 10.14 -2.25
CA MET A 41 -11.03 9.96 -2.23
C MET A 41 -11.78 11.20 -2.71
N TRP A 42 -11.27 12.38 -2.39
CA TRP A 42 -11.78 13.64 -2.88
C TRP A 42 -11.65 13.74 -4.39
N GLU A 43 -10.54 13.31 -4.98
CA GLU A 43 -10.36 13.26 -6.43
C GLU A 43 -11.32 12.28 -7.09
N VAL A 44 -11.48 11.09 -6.53
CA VAL A 44 -12.44 10.10 -7.02
C VAL A 44 -13.87 10.64 -6.96
N ARG A 45 -14.26 11.34 -5.88
CA ARG A 45 -15.56 11.98 -5.79
C ARG A 45 -15.76 13.08 -6.81
N ARG A 46 -14.75 13.90 -7.04
CA ARG A 46 -14.81 14.97 -8.03
C ARG A 46 -15.02 14.44 -9.45
N VAL A 47 -14.49 13.25 -9.74
CA VAL A 47 -14.70 12.56 -11.02
C VAL A 47 -16.10 11.95 -11.10
N LEU A 48 -16.58 11.33 -10.01
CA LEU A 48 -17.88 10.67 -9.96
C LEU A 48 -19.04 11.64 -9.77
N TYR A 49 -18.81 12.79 -9.12
CA TYR A 49 -19.81 13.80 -8.81
C TYR A 49 -19.35 15.19 -9.24
N PRO A 50 -19.62 15.61 -10.48
CA PRO A 50 -19.19 16.90 -11.02
C PRO A 50 -19.68 18.14 -10.23
N ARG A 51 -20.76 17.99 -9.44
CA ARG A 51 -21.33 19.03 -8.56
C ARG A 51 -20.86 18.94 -7.12
N TYR A 52 -19.71 18.43 -6.93
CA TYR A 52 -19.11 18.18 -5.66
C TYR A 52 -19.06 19.40 -4.70
N GLU A 53 -18.81 20.60 -5.21
CA GLU A 53 -18.79 21.83 -4.41
C GLU A 53 -20.15 22.15 -3.77
N GLU A 54 -21.24 21.80 -4.45
CA GLU A 54 -22.58 21.91 -3.89
C GLU A 54 -22.82 20.89 -2.76
N MET A 55 -22.26 19.69 -2.91
CA MET A 55 -22.37 18.65 -1.88
C MET A 55 -21.45 18.89 -0.68
N ALA A 56 -20.32 19.54 -0.85
CA ALA A 56 -19.39 19.85 0.23
C ALA A 56 -19.98 20.84 1.26
N GLY A 57 -21.03 21.56 0.90
CA GLY A 57 -21.78 22.42 1.81
C GLY A 57 -22.75 21.67 2.74
N ASP A 58 -23.01 20.39 2.46
CA ASP A 58 -23.89 19.53 3.27
C ASP A 58 -23.07 18.43 3.97
N PRO A 59 -22.84 18.55 5.29
CA PRO A 59 -22.06 17.55 6.04
C PRO A 59 -22.59 16.13 5.93
N GLN A 60 -23.91 15.94 5.91
CA GLN A 60 -24.52 14.63 5.83
C GLN A 60 -24.26 13.96 4.48
N SER A 61 -24.46 14.69 3.38
CA SER A 61 -24.15 14.17 2.03
C SER A 61 -22.66 13.89 1.86
N PHE A 62 -21.83 14.70 2.50
CA PHE A 62 -20.39 14.49 2.48
C PHE A 62 -19.99 13.21 3.23
N MET A 63 -20.53 12.95 4.40
CA MET A 63 -20.28 11.74 5.19
C MET A 63 -20.74 10.48 4.44
N GLN A 64 -21.95 10.47 3.89
CA GLN A 64 -22.43 9.37 3.04
C GLN A 64 -21.49 9.08 1.87
N GLY A 65 -20.86 10.12 1.35
CA GLY A 65 -19.93 9.96 0.27
C GLY A 65 -18.58 9.37 0.69
N ILE A 66 -18.14 9.55 1.93
CA ILE A 66 -16.93 8.88 2.44
C ILE A 66 -17.22 7.40 2.63
N ASP A 67 -18.33 7.05 3.27
CA ASP A 67 -18.77 5.66 3.36
C ASP A 67 -18.83 5.02 1.96
N GLY A 68 -19.46 5.69 0.99
CA GLY A 68 -19.53 5.21 -0.38
C GLY A 68 -18.15 5.05 -1.05
N THR A 69 -17.17 5.85 -0.68
CA THR A 69 -15.80 5.72 -1.21
C THR A 69 -15.05 4.58 -0.52
N LEU A 70 -15.23 4.37 0.77
CA LEU A 70 -14.69 3.20 1.47
C LEU A 70 -15.26 1.91 0.86
N GLU A 71 -16.56 1.86 0.58
CA GLU A 71 -17.21 0.75 -0.12
C GLU A 71 -16.67 0.55 -1.56
N LEU A 72 -16.30 1.63 -2.26
CA LEU A 72 -15.64 1.50 -3.56
C LEU A 72 -14.29 0.78 -3.45
N PHE A 73 -13.51 1.05 -2.41
CA PHE A 73 -12.25 0.32 -2.21
C PHE A 73 -12.48 -1.19 -2.04
N HIS A 74 -13.50 -1.60 -1.31
CA HIS A 74 -13.84 -3.02 -1.18
C HIS A 74 -14.10 -3.67 -2.54
N ARG A 75 -14.83 -2.99 -3.44
CA ARG A 75 -15.06 -3.47 -4.81
C ARG A 75 -13.81 -3.43 -5.69
N ASP A 76 -12.97 -2.43 -5.51
CA ASP A 76 -11.73 -2.31 -6.27
C ASP A 76 -10.72 -3.42 -5.96
N TRP A 77 -10.81 -4.05 -4.80
CA TRP A 77 -10.00 -5.21 -4.43
C TRP A 77 -10.60 -6.55 -4.87
N GLU A 78 -11.84 -6.60 -5.34
CA GLU A 78 -12.49 -7.84 -5.80
C GLU A 78 -11.70 -8.53 -6.92
N PRO A 79 -11.25 -7.84 -7.99
CA PRO A 79 -10.49 -8.49 -9.07
C PRO A 79 -9.18 -9.13 -8.61
N PHE A 80 -8.53 -8.54 -7.60
CA PHE A 80 -7.35 -9.12 -6.97
C PHE A 80 -7.73 -10.40 -6.20
N ARG A 81 -8.74 -10.33 -5.35
CA ARG A 81 -9.19 -11.47 -4.54
C ARG A 81 -9.65 -12.63 -5.42
N ASP A 82 -10.37 -12.34 -6.50
CA ASP A 82 -10.83 -13.33 -7.46
C ASP A 82 -9.65 -13.99 -8.18
N THR A 83 -8.70 -13.20 -8.67
CA THR A 83 -7.48 -13.73 -9.30
C THR A 83 -6.71 -14.64 -8.35
N VAL A 84 -6.52 -14.24 -7.09
CA VAL A 84 -5.82 -15.07 -6.10
C VAL A 84 -6.60 -16.34 -5.80
N HIS A 85 -7.93 -16.26 -5.68
CA HIS A 85 -8.77 -17.44 -5.47
C HIS A 85 -8.68 -18.42 -6.64
N GLU A 86 -8.73 -17.93 -7.88
CA GLU A 86 -8.60 -18.76 -9.08
C GLU A 86 -7.28 -19.54 -9.13
N ILE A 87 -6.17 -18.93 -8.73
CA ILE A 87 -4.85 -19.56 -8.85
C ILE A 87 -4.46 -20.40 -7.62
N SER A 88 -4.90 -19.99 -6.41
CA SER A 88 -4.56 -20.69 -5.17
C SER A 88 -5.57 -21.75 -4.77
N GLY A 89 -6.79 -21.71 -5.31
CA GLY A 89 -7.91 -22.54 -4.86
C GLY A 89 -8.49 -22.15 -3.50
N HIS A 90 -7.96 -21.07 -2.86
CA HIS A 90 -8.41 -20.59 -1.56
C HIS A 90 -8.94 -19.16 -1.66
N PRO A 91 -10.08 -18.85 -1.02
CA PRO A 91 -10.55 -17.48 -0.97
C PRO A 91 -9.59 -16.61 -0.13
N VAL A 92 -9.36 -15.37 -0.58
CA VAL A 92 -8.62 -14.39 0.22
C VAL A 92 -9.43 -14.05 1.46
N LYS A 93 -8.88 -14.31 2.64
CA LYS A 93 -9.47 -13.83 3.90
C LYS A 93 -9.31 -12.32 3.96
N PHE A 94 -10.39 -11.61 4.28
CA PHE A 94 -10.37 -10.16 4.38
C PHE A 94 -10.76 -9.71 5.80
N SER A 95 -9.99 -8.78 6.36
CA SER A 95 -10.25 -8.23 7.68
C SER A 95 -9.88 -6.75 7.74
N GLU A 96 -10.73 -5.95 8.36
CA GLU A 96 -10.46 -4.57 8.75
C GLU A 96 -10.15 -4.53 10.25
N ARG A 97 -9.25 -3.66 10.66
CA ARG A 97 -8.92 -3.51 12.08
C ARG A 97 -10.13 -3.12 12.91
N ILE A 98 -10.92 -2.16 12.42
CA ILE A 98 -12.25 -1.85 12.94
C ILE A 98 -13.17 -1.67 11.74
N ASP A 99 -14.10 -2.58 11.56
CA ASP A 99 -15.02 -2.58 10.44
C ASP A 99 -16.15 -1.54 10.58
N SER A 100 -17.03 -1.44 9.60
CA SER A 100 -18.17 -0.50 9.59
C SER A 100 -19.16 -0.75 10.74
N GLY A 101 -19.21 -1.97 11.27
CA GLY A 101 -20.01 -2.36 12.44
C GLY A 101 -19.33 -2.06 13.78
N GLY A 102 -18.08 -1.61 13.75
CA GLY A 102 -17.27 -1.36 14.95
C GLY A 102 -16.65 -2.64 15.56
N HIS A 103 -16.69 -3.77 14.85
CA HIS A 103 -16.01 -4.98 15.29
C HIS A 103 -14.49 -4.82 15.14
N ILE A 104 -13.76 -5.17 16.21
CA ILE A 104 -12.30 -5.05 16.26
C ILE A 104 -11.66 -6.39 15.90
N SER A 105 -10.88 -6.39 14.82
CA SER A 105 -10.02 -7.51 14.42
C SER A 105 -8.55 -7.10 14.56
N ARG A 106 -7.77 -7.91 15.28
CA ARG A 106 -6.33 -7.71 15.45
C ARG A 106 -5.57 -8.85 14.81
N ILE A 107 -4.33 -8.57 14.41
CA ILE A 107 -3.42 -9.60 13.91
C ILE A 107 -2.98 -10.43 15.10
N ASP A 108 -3.40 -11.68 15.17
CA ASP A 108 -3.07 -12.63 16.23
C ASP A 108 -2.64 -13.99 15.67
N ASP A 109 -2.21 -14.88 16.55
CA ASP A 109 -1.79 -16.23 16.16
C ASP A 109 -2.93 -17.02 15.49
N MET A 110 -4.20 -16.78 15.86
CA MET A 110 -5.35 -17.45 15.26
C MET A 110 -5.58 -17.01 13.81
N MET A 111 -5.48 -15.69 13.52
CA MET A 111 -5.53 -15.17 12.15
C MET A 111 -4.39 -15.74 11.30
N LEU A 112 -3.20 -15.86 11.88
CA LEU A 112 -1.97 -16.24 11.19
C LEU A 112 -1.74 -17.75 11.11
N GLU A 113 -2.46 -18.57 11.89
CA GLU A 113 -2.32 -20.03 11.88
C GLU A 113 -2.51 -20.60 10.47
N ASP A 114 -3.48 -20.09 9.76
CA ASP A 114 -3.94 -20.56 8.47
C ASP A 114 -3.61 -19.56 7.33
N THR A 115 -2.50 -18.82 7.49
CA THR A 115 -2.06 -17.79 6.56
C THR A 115 -0.63 -18.09 6.09
N ASP A 116 -0.44 -18.15 4.78
CA ASP A 116 0.87 -18.28 4.14
C ASP A 116 1.38 -16.91 3.68
N THR A 117 0.48 -16.06 3.21
CA THR A 117 0.80 -14.66 2.87
C THR A 117 -0.12 -13.69 3.61
N LEU A 118 0.47 -12.79 4.39
CA LEU A 118 -0.21 -11.67 5.01
C LEU A 118 0.04 -10.40 4.19
N LEU A 119 -1.02 -9.87 3.58
CA LEU A 119 -1.02 -8.60 2.84
C LEU A 119 -1.63 -7.50 3.70
N ILE A 120 -0.83 -6.51 4.08
CA ILE A 120 -1.27 -5.37 4.89
C ILE A 120 -1.35 -4.12 4.02
N LEU A 121 -2.57 -3.66 3.73
CA LEU A 121 -2.83 -2.41 3.01
C LEU A 121 -3.00 -1.25 3.99
N SER A 122 -1.89 -0.61 4.34
CA SER A 122 -1.86 0.45 5.35
C SER A 122 -2.25 1.79 4.73
N LEU A 123 -3.57 1.95 4.55
CA LEU A 123 -4.24 3.18 4.10
C LEU A 123 -4.75 4.02 5.28
N ASP A 124 -4.49 3.57 6.51
CA ASP A 124 -4.87 4.26 7.73
C ASP A 124 -4.24 5.64 7.80
N HIS A 125 -5.04 6.66 8.14
CA HIS A 125 -4.51 7.99 8.38
C HIS A 125 -3.93 8.09 9.78
N GLN A 126 -2.76 8.72 9.93
CA GLN A 126 -2.10 8.86 11.25
C GLN A 126 -3.00 9.50 12.32
N LEU A 127 -3.91 10.41 11.94
CA LEU A 127 -4.86 11.01 12.87
C LEU A 127 -5.82 10.02 13.54
N THR A 128 -6.05 8.84 12.95
CA THR A 128 -6.87 7.78 13.54
C THR A 128 -6.12 6.94 14.55
N ASN A 129 -4.80 7.12 14.62
CA ASN A 129 -3.89 6.46 15.58
C ASN A 129 -4.02 4.92 15.60
N GLN A 130 -4.14 4.31 14.41
CA GLN A 130 -4.21 2.86 14.26
C GLN A 130 -2.80 2.27 14.27
N LEU A 131 -2.19 2.13 15.43
CA LEU A 131 -0.86 1.53 15.58
C LEU A 131 -0.95 0.04 15.94
N PRO A 132 0.02 -0.80 15.52
CA PRO A 132 0.10 -2.19 15.96
C PRO A 132 0.39 -2.24 17.47
N THR A 133 -0.28 -3.15 18.17
CA THR A 133 0.06 -3.44 19.56
C THR A 133 1.28 -4.35 19.65
N GLN A 134 1.89 -4.46 20.83
CA GLN A 134 3.03 -5.35 21.02
C GLN A 134 2.66 -6.81 20.72
N GLU A 135 1.45 -7.22 21.08
CA GLU A 135 0.94 -8.57 20.81
C GLU A 135 0.83 -8.86 19.33
N GLU A 136 0.37 -7.87 18.53
CA GLU A 136 0.30 -7.99 17.07
C GLU A 136 1.70 -8.10 16.46
N ILE A 137 2.65 -7.27 16.92
CA ILE A 137 4.06 -7.31 16.49
C ILE A 137 4.66 -8.69 16.79
N ASP A 138 4.48 -9.18 18.01
CA ASP A 138 5.00 -10.47 18.44
C ASP A 138 4.39 -11.63 17.65
N ALA A 139 3.09 -11.56 17.33
CA ALA A 139 2.41 -12.56 16.50
C ALA A 139 3.01 -12.60 15.08
N VAL A 140 3.20 -11.43 14.44
CA VAL A 140 3.83 -11.34 13.12
C VAL A 140 5.28 -11.84 13.15
N GLN A 141 6.05 -11.50 14.18
CA GLN A 141 7.42 -11.98 14.33
C GLN A 141 7.50 -13.51 14.49
N ARG A 142 6.61 -14.10 15.31
CA ARG A 142 6.54 -15.57 15.44
C ARG A 142 6.16 -16.25 14.14
N TRP A 143 5.18 -15.69 13.45
CA TRP A 143 4.69 -16.21 12.18
C TRP A 143 5.77 -16.14 11.08
N LEU A 144 6.53 -15.07 11.00
CA LEU A 144 7.63 -14.90 10.04
C LEU A 144 8.84 -15.84 10.29
N ARG A 145 8.89 -16.54 11.42
CA ARG A 145 9.89 -17.62 11.65
C ARG A 145 9.51 -18.94 10.98
N ARG A 146 8.32 -19.03 10.41
CA ARG A 146 7.87 -20.22 9.68
C ARG A 146 8.34 -20.13 8.24
N ASP A 147 8.85 -21.26 7.72
CA ASP A 147 9.23 -21.37 6.31
C ASP A 147 8.00 -21.19 5.41
N GLY A 148 8.22 -20.55 4.26
CA GLY A 148 7.18 -20.34 3.24
C GLY A 148 6.16 -19.26 3.59
N THR A 149 6.34 -18.51 4.68
CA THR A 149 5.51 -17.34 4.98
C THR A 149 5.97 -16.12 4.20
N ARG A 150 5.02 -15.23 3.86
CA ARG A 150 5.33 -13.96 3.18
C ARG A 150 4.51 -12.82 3.76
N LEU A 151 5.20 -11.80 4.23
CA LEU A 151 4.60 -10.54 4.63
C LEU A 151 4.73 -9.54 3.47
N ILE A 152 3.60 -8.99 3.01
CA ILE A 152 3.57 -7.89 2.06
C ILE A 152 3.06 -6.66 2.80
N LEU A 153 3.94 -5.69 3.04
CA LEU A 153 3.62 -4.43 3.69
C LEU A 153 3.43 -3.34 2.65
N CYS A 154 2.29 -2.70 2.70
CA CYS A 154 1.89 -1.68 1.74
C CYS A 154 1.52 -0.38 2.46
N PRO A 155 2.48 0.35 3.03
CA PRO A 155 2.22 1.67 3.56
C PRO A 155 2.00 2.65 2.42
N HIS A 156 0.95 3.47 2.53
CA HIS A 156 0.66 4.49 1.54
C HIS A 156 1.50 5.75 1.78
N HIS A 157 1.49 6.69 0.86
CA HIS A 157 2.38 7.86 0.83
C HIS A 157 2.17 8.90 1.93
N GLU A 158 3.11 9.83 2.03
CA GLU A 158 2.98 11.11 2.72
C GLU A 158 3.15 12.27 1.74
N VAL A 159 2.48 13.39 2.00
CA VAL A 159 2.63 14.64 1.26
C VAL A 159 2.59 15.83 2.23
N GLY A 160 3.41 16.83 1.98
CA GLY A 160 3.41 18.08 2.75
C GLY A 160 3.96 17.95 4.17
N VAL A 161 4.86 17.00 4.40
CA VAL A 161 5.43 16.73 5.73
C VAL A 161 6.45 17.80 6.16
N SER A 162 7.09 18.48 5.21
CA SER A 162 8.12 19.48 5.50
C SER A 162 7.56 20.68 6.29
N GLU A 163 8.30 21.16 7.25
CA GLU A 163 8.00 22.41 7.96
C GLU A 163 8.24 23.67 7.09
N ASP A 164 9.05 23.55 6.03
CA ASP A 164 9.28 24.63 5.07
C ASP A 164 8.08 24.80 4.12
N PRO A 165 7.39 25.94 4.13
CA PRO A 165 6.25 26.21 3.27
C PRO A 165 6.58 26.12 1.76
N ALA A 166 7.78 26.49 1.36
CA ALA A 166 8.19 26.45 -0.05
C ALA A 166 8.40 25.01 -0.53
N ILE A 167 8.93 24.15 0.32
CA ILE A 167 9.05 22.72 0.06
C ILE A 167 7.65 22.08 -0.02
N ARG A 168 6.77 22.36 0.93
CA ARG A 168 5.38 21.86 0.89
C ARG A 168 4.65 22.28 -0.38
N GLU A 169 4.80 23.53 -0.80
CA GLU A 169 4.17 24.02 -2.03
C GLU A 169 4.67 23.25 -3.27
N LYS A 170 5.96 22.93 -3.33
CA LYS A 170 6.51 22.09 -4.42
C LYS A 170 5.93 20.68 -4.40
N GLU A 171 5.85 20.07 -3.24
CA GLU A 171 5.24 18.74 -3.08
C GLU A 171 3.80 18.73 -3.58
N TYR A 172 2.97 19.69 -3.17
CA TYR A 172 1.57 19.79 -3.63
C TYR A 172 1.46 20.06 -5.12
N LYS A 173 2.32 20.89 -5.70
CA LYS A 173 2.35 21.12 -7.15
C LYS A 173 2.73 19.86 -7.92
N HIS A 174 3.68 19.10 -7.41
CA HIS A 174 4.07 17.82 -8.00
C HIS A 174 2.93 16.82 -7.94
N HIS A 175 2.26 16.75 -6.80
CA HIS A 175 1.12 15.89 -6.55
C HIS A 175 -0.07 16.20 -7.48
N GLY A 176 -0.20 17.45 -7.91
CA GLY A 176 -1.27 17.89 -8.81
C GLY A 176 -2.58 18.21 -8.10
N ASP A 177 -2.61 18.08 -6.79
CA ASP A 177 -3.78 18.38 -5.97
C ASP A 177 -3.72 19.80 -5.46
N ARG A 178 -4.43 20.70 -6.13
CA ARG A 178 -4.49 22.11 -5.78
C ARG A 178 -5.41 22.43 -4.61
N LEU A 179 -6.24 21.49 -4.21
CA LEU A 179 -7.26 21.69 -3.18
C LEU A 179 -6.76 21.23 -1.81
N VAL A 180 -5.74 20.39 -1.76
CA VAL A 180 -5.19 19.87 -0.52
C VAL A 180 -4.06 20.77 -0.03
N GLY A 181 -4.40 21.75 0.78
CA GLY A 181 -3.45 22.67 1.39
C GLY A 181 -2.73 22.13 2.63
N ARG A 182 -2.80 20.84 2.96
CA ARG A 182 -2.33 20.28 4.23
C ARG A 182 -1.63 18.96 4.11
N GLN A 183 -0.91 18.59 5.17
CA GLN A 183 -0.20 17.35 5.29
C GLN A 183 -1.13 16.15 5.16
N GLN A 184 -0.77 15.20 4.30
CA GLN A 184 -1.37 13.88 4.22
C GLN A 184 -0.37 12.88 4.78
N ARG A 185 -0.79 12.11 5.75
CA ARG A 185 0.05 11.10 6.40
C ARG A 185 -0.73 9.79 6.49
N PHE A 186 -0.47 8.92 5.54
CA PHE A 186 -1.03 7.60 5.49
C PHE A 186 -0.02 6.53 5.93
N GLY A 187 -0.50 5.35 6.22
CA GLY A 187 0.34 4.20 6.49
C GLY A 187 0.97 4.18 7.87
N GLY A 188 0.34 4.76 8.87
CA GLY A 188 0.86 4.81 10.24
C GLY A 188 1.12 3.42 10.82
N PHE A 189 0.18 2.49 10.63
CA PHE A 189 0.32 1.10 11.07
C PHE A 189 1.50 0.41 10.39
N GLY A 190 1.56 0.48 9.05
CA GLY A 190 2.62 -0.15 8.28
C GLY A 190 4.01 0.37 8.64
N ARG A 191 4.15 1.69 8.83
CA ARG A 191 5.41 2.33 9.26
C ARG A 191 5.84 1.86 10.64
N ALA A 192 4.92 1.82 11.61
CA ALA A 192 5.20 1.35 12.96
C ALA A 192 5.59 -0.13 12.96
N LEU A 193 4.91 -0.95 12.15
CA LEU A 193 5.24 -2.36 12.03
C LEU A 193 6.62 -2.57 11.35
N MET A 194 6.94 -1.82 10.28
CA MET A 194 8.28 -1.86 9.67
C MET A 194 9.38 -1.56 10.70
N ASN A 195 9.23 -0.50 11.47
CA ASN A 195 10.18 -0.13 12.51
C ASN A 195 10.33 -1.22 13.57
N SER A 196 9.23 -1.82 14.02
CA SER A 196 9.23 -2.88 15.05
C SER A 196 9.82 -4.20 14.54
N LEU A 197 9.78 -4.44 13.24
CA LEU A 197 10.39 -5.61 12.58
C LEU A 197 11.83 -5.35 12.13
N ASP A 198 12.42 -4.20 12.46
CA ASP A 198 13.75 -3.77 12.01
C ASP A 198 13.92 -3.84 10.48
N ILE A 199 12.86 -3.47 9.76
CA ILE A 199 12.89 -3.37 8.29
C ILE A 199 13.58 -2.05 7.92
N PRO A 200 14.71 -2.08 7.17
CA PRO A 200 15.52 -0.90 6.92
C PRO A 200 14.97 -0.05 5.78
N VAL A 201 13.70 0.32 5.88
CA VAL A 201 12.98 1.10 4.88
C VAL A 201 12.20 2.22 5.54
N GLU A 202 12.33 3.40 5.00
CA GLU A 202 11.49 4.55 5.31
C GLU A 202 10.50 4.78 4.18
N ASN A 203 9.21 4.76 4.50
CA ASN A 203 8.17 5.16 3.56
C ASN A 203 8.11 6.70 3.52
N ARG A 204 8.34 7.28 2.37
CA ARG A 204 8.41 8.73 2.16
C ARG A 204 7.31 9.21 1.21
N TYR A 205 7.44 10.44 0.79
CA TYR A 205 6.53 11.22 -0.02
C TYR A 205 5.95 10.48 -1.23
N GLY A 206 4.75 10.90 -1.63
CA GLY A 206 4.12 10.48 -2.86
C GLY A 206 4.74 11.15 -4.08
N LEU A 207 5.08 10.34 -5.09
CA LEU A 207 5.66 10.81 -6.33
C LEU A 207 4.77 10.42 -7.50
N ASN A 208 4.61 11.35 -8.45
CA ASN A 208 3.88 11.08 -9.69
C ASN A 208 4.71 10.18 -10.60
N PRO A 209 4.22 9.01 -10.99
CA PRO A 209 4.89 8.18 -11.98
C PRO A 209 4.87 8.85 -13.36
N ALA A 210 5.97 8.70 -14.10
CA ALA A 210 6.01 9.11 -15.50
C ALA A 210 5.03 8.30 -16.33
N ARG A 211 4.57 8.91 -17.41
CA ARG A 211 3.73 8.26 -18.44
C ARG A 211 4.49 8.15 -19.76
N THR A 212 3.97 7.31 -20.65
CA THR A 212 4.43 7.24 -22.04
C THR A 212 4.27 8.59 -22.74
N SER A 213 5.00 8.81 -23.84
CA SER A 213 4.98 10.08 -24.59
C SER A 213 3.59 10.49 -25.08
N ASP A 214 2.70 9.52 -25.31
CA ASP A 214 1.29 9.76 -25.66
C ASP A 214 0.38 9.97 -24.43
N ASN A 215 0.96 9.97 -23.23
CA ASN A 215 0.30 10.15 -21.93
C ASN A 215 -0.80 9.14 -21.60
N LYS A 216 -0.84 7.99 -22.30
CA LYS A 216 -1.92 6.99 -22.13
C LYS A 216 -1.62 5.92 -21.09
N LYS A 217 -0.34 5.54 -20.94
CA LYS A 217 0.07 4.42 -20.09
C LYS A 217 1.14 4.88 -19.09
N PRO A 218 1.32 4.17 -17.96
CA PRO A 218 2.49 4.36 -17.11
C PRO A 218 3.76 4.09 -17.92
N ALA A 219 4.84 4.80 -17.63
CA ALA A 219 6.15 4.47 -18.18
C ALA A 219 6.61 3.09 -17.68
N PRO A 220 7.38 2.35 -18.49
CA PRO A 220 7.91 1.06 -18.08
C PRO A 220 8.76 1.16 -16.80
N LEU A 221 8.65 0.12 -15.97
CA LEU A 221 9.47 -0.05 -14.77
C LEU A 221 10.94 -0.30 -15.12
N SER A 222 11.83 0.17 -14.27
CA SER A 222 13.22 -0.25 -14.22
C SER A 222 13.32 -1.46 -13.28
N ILE A 223 13.36 -2.67 -13.85
CA ILE A 223 13.36 -3.94 -13.09
C ILE A 223 14.78 -4.49 -13.00
N ALA A 224 15.22 -4.80 -11.78
CA ALA A 224 16.48 -5.47 -11.49
C ALA A 224 16.29 -7.00 -11.60
N LYS A 225 16.29 -7.51 -12.84
CA LYS A 225 16.02 -8.92 -13.14
C LYS A 225 16.95 -9.89 -12.40
N ASP A 226 18.21 -9.50 -12.22
CA ASP A 226 19.23 -10.33 -11.55
C ASP A 226 18.98 -10.44 -10.02
N LEU A 227 18.16 -9.55 -9.47
CA LEU A 227 17.78 -9.57 -8.05
C LEU A 227 16.43 -10.26 -7.82
N ASP A 228 15.60 -10.41 -8.85
CA ASP A 228 14.29 -11.06 -8.79
C ASP A 228 14.42 -12.58 -8.98
N GLU A 229 15.15 -13.23 -8.08
CA GLU A 229 15.37 -14.69 -8.10
C GLU A 229 14.06 -15.51 -8.08
N PRO A 230 12.99 -15.09 -7.34
CA PRO A 230 11.73 -15.79 -7.36
C PRO A 230 10.89 -15.55 -8.64
N GLY A 231 11.25 -14.56 -9.47
CA GLY A 231 10.56 -14.25 -10.71
C GLY A 231 9.23 -13.51 -10.54
N TRP A 232 9.02 -12.82 -9.43
CA TRP A 232 7.76 -12.10 -9.15
C TRP A 232 7.44 -11.00 -10.14
N LEU A 233 8.46 -10.40 -10.74
CA LEU A 233 8.29 -9.36 -11.75
C LEU A 233 8.43 -9.88 -13.19
N GLN A 234 8.43 -11.19 -13.40
CA GLN A 234 8.51 -11.76 -14.76
C GLN A 234 7.27 -11.37 -15.58
N GLY A 235 7.47 -10.65 -16.69
CA GLY A 235 6.41 -10.17 -17.57
C GLY A 235 5.59 -9.01 -17.00
N VAL A 236 5.98 -8.45 -15.85
CA VAL A 236 5.44 -7.19 -15.31
C VAL A 236 6.16 -6.04 -15.99
N GLU A 237 5.44 -5.15 -16.67
CA GLU A 237 6.05 -4.04 -17.40
C GLU A 237 5.83 -2.69 -16.72
N THR A 238 4.66 -2.53 -16.10
CA THR A 238 4.24 -1.27 -15.48
C THR A 238 3.46 -1.57 -14.20
N PHE A 239 3.43 -0.60 -13.28
CA PHE A 239 2.43 -0.56 -12.23
C PHE A 239 1.25 0.35 -12.65
N ASN A 240 0.46 0.81 -11.71
CA ASN A 240 -0.68 1.66 -11.98
C ASN A 240 -0.27 3.14 -12.25
N THR A 241 -1.26 3.99 -12.53
CA THR A 241 -1.09 5.42 -12.80
C THR A 241 -1.51 6.31 -11.63
N HIS A 242 -1.62 5.75 -10.43
CA HIS A 242 -1.89 6.55 -9.24
C HIS A 242 -0.87 7.69 -9.12
N SER A 243 -1.34 8.89 -8.90
CA SER A 243 -0.47 10.07 -8.98
C SER A 243 0.44 10.28 -7.76
N HIS A 244 0.31 9.44 -6.76
CA HIS A 244 0.97 9.60 -5.47
C HIS A 244 1.55 8.28 -4.97
N LEU A 245 2.46 7.68 -5.73
CA LEU A 245 3.09 6.45 -5.31
C LEU A 245 4.22 6.73 -4.31
N PRO A 246 4.31 5.99 -3.20
CA PRO A 246 5.33 6.22 -2.19
C PRO A 246 6.72 5.90 -2.69
N HIS A 247 7.70 6.69 -2.28
CA HIS A 247 9.10 6.34 -2.37
C HIS A 247 9.53 5.55 -1.13
N PHE A 248 10.07 4.38 -1.34
CA PHE A 248 10.63 3.55 -0.29
C PHE A 248 12.15 3.80 -0.17
N ALA A 249 12.54 4.70 0.73
CA ALA A 249 13.93 5.05 0.96
C ALA A 249 14.63 3.96 1.81
N LEU A 250 15.82 3.53 1.38
CA LEU A 250 16.60 2.59 2.16
C LEU A 250 17.32 3.34 3.29
N THR A 251 17.30 2.77 4.50
CA THR A 251 18.08 3.26 5.65
C THR A 251 19.38 2.50 5.85
N THR A 252 19.69 1.56 4.94
CA THR A 252 20.91 0.78 4.90
C THR A 252 21.48 0.69 3.49
N ASN A 253 22.76 0.47 3.38
CA ASN A 253 23.43 0.15 2.10
C ASN A 253 23.69 -1.36 1.96
N ASP A 254 23.15 -2.19 2.83
CA ASP A 254 23.34 -3.64 2.77
C ASP A 254 22.39 -4.28 1.75
N GLU A 255 22.87 -4.43 0.52
CA GLU A 255 22.12 -5.06 -0.59
C GLU A 255 21.81 -6.55 -0.35
N LYS A 256 22.50 -7.20 0.59
CA LYS A 256 22.16 -8.58 0.96
C LYS A 256 20.89 -8.63 1.80
N ARG A 257 20.66 -7.60 2.61
CA ARG A 257 19.51 -7.52 3.50
C ARG A 257 18.24 -7.06 2.78
N ILE A 258 18.38 -6.18 1.77
CA ILE A 258 17.25 -5.64 1.04
C ILE A 258 17.58 -5.45 -0.44
N LYS A 259 16.69 -5.89 -1.30
CA LYS A 259 16.79 -5.80 -2.75
C LYS A 259 15.71 -4.87 -3.30
N VAL A 260 16.09 -3.88 -4.09
CA VAL A 260 15.15 -3.04 -4.85
C VAL A 260 14.87 -3.74 -6.17
N LEU A 261 13.72 -4.41 -6.27
CA LEU A 261 13.35 -5.19 -7.46
C LEU A 261 12.80 -4.33 -8.59
N ALA A 262 12.09 -3.24 -8.26
CA ALA A 262 11.58 -2.32 -9.26
C ALA A 262 11.67 -0.86 -8.82
N LYS A 263 11.98 0.00 -9.79
CA LYS A 263 11.87 1.46 -9.67
C LYS A 263 10.90 2.00 -10.71
N GLN A 264 10.25 3.10 -10.38
CA GLN A 264 9.39 3.85 -11.31
C GLN A 264 10.03 5.19 -11.67
N LYS A 265 9.90 5.57 -12.94
CA LYS A 265 10.31 6.89 -13.42
C LYS A 265 9.37 7.96 -12.89
N ILE A 266 9.91 9.12 -12.56
CA ILE A 266 9.17 10.26 -12.01
C ILE A 266 8.68 11.16 -13.16
N ASN A 267 7.45 11.64 -13.04
CA ASN A 267 6.93 12.69 -13.92
C ASN A 267 7.58 14.03 -13.59
N LEU A 268 8.45 14.49 -14.46
CA LEU A 268 9.23 15.72 -14.25
C LEU A 268 8.48 17.00 -14.68
N LYS A 269 7.22 16.91 -15.09
CA LYS A 269 6.42 18.08 -15.48
C LYS A 269 6.28 19.10 -14.35
N HIS A 270 6.16 18.61 -13.13
CA HIS A 270 6.16 19.42 -11.92
C HIS A 270 7.30 18.90 -11.03
N PRO A 271 8.34 19.72 -10.78
CA PRO A 271 9.46 19.31 -9.92
C PRO A 271 9.01 19.02 -8.48
N HIS A 272 9.64 18.01 -7.89
CA HIS A 272 9.55 17.68 -6.47
C HIS A 272 10.91 17.97 -5.82
N PRO A 273 11.01 18.28 -4.50
CA PRO A 273 12.31 18.40 -3.83
C PRO A 273 13.26 17.23 -4.10
N PHE A 274 12.75 16.02 -4.11
CA PHE A 274 13.50 14.82 -4.46
C PHE A 274 14.06 14.82 -5.90
N THR A 275 13.36 15.47 -6.85
CA THR A 275 13.85 15.59 -8.23
C THR A 275 14.86 16.72 -8.38
N ASP A 276 14.84 17.74 -7.50
CA ASP A 276 15.81 18.81 -7.47
C ASP A 276 17.22 18.29 -7.06
N GLU A 277 17.25 17.21 -6.27
CA GLU A 277 18.49 16.48 -5.92
C GLU A 277 19.03 15.62 -7.08
N GLY A 278 18.39 15.65 -8.25
CA GLY A 278 18.81 14.91 -9.44
C GLY A 278 18.14 13.55 -9.61
N ASN A 279 17.27 13.14 -8.69
CA ASN A 279 16.57 11.85 -8.79
C ASN A 279 15.59 11.83 -9.96
N ARG A 280 15.53 10.72 -10.68
CA ARG A 280 14.66 10.52 -11.87
C ARG A 280 13.75 9.31 -11.73
N GLU A 281 14.04 8.46 -10.76
CA GLU A 281 13.33 7.24 -10.42
C GLU A 281 13.17 7.12 -8.91
N PHE A 282 12.17 6.39 -8.46
CA PHE A 282 11.95 6.06 -7.06
C PHE A 282 11.75 4.57 -6.86
N ASN A 283 12.14 4.07 -5.70
CA ASN A 283 11.98 2.67 -5.33
C ASN A 283 10.49 2.36 -5.12
N ALA A 284 9.97 1.35 -5.81
CA ALA A 284 8.55 1.04 -5.87
C ALA A 284 8.19 -0.38 -5.41
N PHE A 285 9.15 -1.33 -5.51
CA PHE A 285 8.95 -2.72 -5.08
C PHE A 285 10.26 -3.27 -4.51
N LEU A 286 10.23 -3.66 -3.24
CA LEU A 286 11.40 -4.09 -2.50
C LEU A 286 11.19 -5.48 -1.92
N TRP A 287 12.26 -6.22 -1.75
CA TRP A 287 12.29 -7.55 -1.16
C TRP A 287 13.38 -7.67 -0.11
N LEU A 288 12.99 -8.16 1.06
CA LEU A 288 13.89 -8.64 2.09
C LEU A 288 13.82 -10.18 2.08
N PRO A 289 14.85 -10.86 1.56
CA PRO A 289 14.90 -12.32 1.56
C PRO A 289 14.95 -12.89 2.98
N PRO A 290 14.68 -14.19 3.17
CA PRO A 290 14.86 -14.85 4.45
C PRO A 290 16.25 -14.61 5.05
N GLU A 291 16.32 -14.51 6.38
CA GLU A 291 17.55 -14.34 7.16
C GLU A 291 17.45 -15.13 8.47
N ASP A 292 18.57 -15.30 9.20
CA ASP A 292 18.69 -16.20 10.39
C ASP A 292 17.54 -16.07 11.40
N LYS A 293 16.99 -14.87 11.60
CA LYS A 293 15.90 -14.63 12.55
C LYS A 293 14.51 -14.66 11.93
N ARG A 294 14.41 -14.74 10.60
CA ARG A 294 13.19 -14.64 9.82
C ARG A 294 13.27 -15.54 8.59
N ALA A 295 12.55 -16.66 8.66
CA ALA A 295 12.49 -17.63 7.55
C ALA A 295 11.52 -17.19 6.42
N GLY A 296 10.58 -16.27 6.71
CA GLY A 296 9.65 -15.74 5.74
C GLY A 296 10.22 -14.58 4.91
N ASP A 297 9.65 -14.37 3.74
CA ASP A 297 9.92 -13.20 2.90
C ASP A 297 9.21 -11.95 3.40
N VAL A 298 9.80 -10.77 3.20
CA VAL A 298 9.10 -9.50 3.35
C VAL A 298 9.16 -8.70 2.06
N LEU A 299 8.01 -8.28 1.57
CA LEU A 299 7.88 -7.41 0.41
C LEU A 299 7.33 -6.04 0.85
N ILE A 300 7.85 -4.98 0.25
CA ILE A 300 7.35 -3.61 0.45
C ILE A 300 6.89 -3.08 -0.91
N ALA A 301 5.63 -2.66 -0.96
CA ALA A 301 5.00 -2.15 -2.18
C ALA A 301 3.94 -1.10 -1.82
N ASP A 302 3.36 -0.44 -2.82
CA ASP A 302 2.26 0.48 -2.57
C ASP A 302 0.92 -0.24 -2.40
N ALA A 303 0.05 0.34 -1.55
CA ALA A 303 -1.28 -0.18 -1.27
C ALA A 303 -2.21 -0.20 -2.50
N THR A 304 -1.96 0.64 -3.50
CA THR A 304 -2.80 0.72 -4.70
C THR A 304 -2.49 -0.36 -5.75
N LEU A 305 -1.45 -1.17 -5.56
CA LEU A 305 -1.09 -2.24 -6.50
C LEU A 305 -2.04 -3.45 -6.45
N TRP A 306 -2.94 -3.50 -5.49
CA TRP A 306 -3.89 -4.59 -5.25
C TRP A 306 -5.31 -4.27 -5.71
N ALA A 307 -5.44 -3.18 -6.48
CA ALA A 307 -6.68 -2.72 -7.09
C ALA A 307 -6.46 -2.39 -8.55
N ASN A 308 -7.52 -2.37 -9.36
CA ASN A 308 -7.44 -2.02 -10.78
C ASN A 308 -7.95 -0.61 -11.11
N THR A 309 -8.37 0.16 -10.11
CA THR A 309 -8.94 1.51 -10.27
C THR A 309 -8.01 2.48 -11.00
N PHE A 310 -6.72 2.34 -10.78
CA PHE A 310 -5.70 3.26 -11.32
C PHE A 310 -5.02 2.74 -12.60
N GLY A 311 -5.59 1.73 -13.24
CA GLY A 311 -5.03 1.13 -14.46
C GLY A 311 -3.85 0.19 -14.20
N GLY A 312 -3.21 -0.27 -15.28
CA GLY A 312 -2.12 -1.25 -15.18
C GLY A 312 -2.62 -2.70 -15.14
N ASP A 313 -3.89 -2.94 -15.44
CA ASP A 313 -4.63 -4.17 -15.19
C ASP A 313 -3.90 -5.46 -15.60
N SER A 314 -3.45 -5.57 -16.84
CA SER A 314 -2.77 -6.78 -17.31
C SER A 314 -1.42 -7.01 -16.64
N SER A 315 -0.71 -5.92 -16.33
CA SER A 315 0.59 -5.97 -15.66
C SER A 315 0.43 -6.29 -14.17
N LEU A 316 -0.57 -5.70 -13.50
CA LEU A 316 -0.90 -6.02 -12.10
C LEU A 316 -1.41 -7.45 -11.96
N GLN A 317 -2.30 -7.92 -12.84
CA GLN A 317 -2.73 -9.31 -12.84
C GLN A 317 -1.55 -10.28 -13.01
N ARG A 318 -0.54 -9.92 -13.83
CA ARG A 318 0.67 -10.70 -13.97
C ARG A 318 1.46 -10.74 -12.66
N LEU A 319 1.61 -9.59 -11.99
CA LEU A 319 2.24 -9.50 -10.67
C LEU A 319 1.53 -10.40 -9.66
N TRP A 320 0.20 -10.32 -9.60
CA TRP A 320 -0.59 -11.14 -8.66
C TRP A 320 -0.41 -12.64 -8.94
N LYS A 321 -0.46 -13.05 -10.22
CA LYS A 321 -0.22 -14.44 -10.61
C LYS A 321 1.16 -14.92 -10.24
N ASN A 322 2.19 -14.11 -10.42
CA ASN A 322 3.56 -14.48 -10.07
C ASN A 322 3.77 -14.59 -8.55
N LEU A 323 3.08 -13.75 -7.76
CA LEU A 323 3.23 -13.73 -6.31
C LEU A 323 2.46 -14.86 -5.61
N PHE A 324 1.31 -15.26 -6.13
CA PHE A 324 0.39 -16.14 -5.42
C PHE A 324 0.14 -17.49 -6.13
N GLY A 325 0.72 -17.67 -7.33
CA GLY A 325 0.63 -18.90 -8.12
C GLY A 325 1.70 -19.94 -7.83
#